data_e5f1bc65377c775d6000c5c9037aba2b
#
_entry.id   e5f1bc65377c775d6000c5c9037aba2b
#
_cell.length_a   1.000
_cell.length_b   1.000
_cell.length_c   1.000
_cell.angle_alpha   90.00
_cell.angle_beta   90.00
_cell.angle_gamma   90.00
#
_symmetry.space_group_name_H-M   'P 1'
#
loop_
_entity.id
_entity.type
_entity.pdbx_description
1 polymer ?
#
loop_
_entity_poly.entity_id
_entity_poly.type
_entity_poly.pdbx_seq_one_letter_code
_entity_poly.pdbx_strand_id
1 'polypeptide(L)'
;MTLADDLTRLFEHRSFQDPQPDLDGKVIMVTGGTGSFGQHFVRRVAARYTPKKLIIFSRDELKQYDMQMAFPPSKYPFMRFFIGDVRDAARLEMAMRDVDYVVHAAALKHVPIAEYNPFECIQTNVIGAQNVVTAALRRGVKQVVALSTDKAANPVNLYGASKLASDKIFIAAGNMAGADGTCFCVVRYGNVVGSRGSVVPFFQRLAAEGAAELPITDDRMTRFWITLDQGVDFVLSSLALSRGGEVFVPKIPSMRTVDLARCIAPHLPQRIIGIRPGEKLHEVMVPEDEARSTLDLNDRFVILPSDDPDLRAHFIARGGAPVPEGFVYSSDRNGERLDARALQSLLGISLAA
;
A
#
# COMPACT_ATOMS: atom_id res chain seq x y z
N MET A 1 -1.54 25.55 -22.72
CA MET A 1 -1.31 24.56 -21.66
C MET A 1 -2.67 24.28 -21.06
N THR A 2 -3.23 23.10 -21.32
CA THR A 2 -4.59 22.74 -20.88
C THR A 2 -4.52 22.13 -19.48
N LEU A 3 -5.63 22.20 -18.73
CA LEU A 3 -5.77 21.54 -17.41
C LEU A 3 -5.38 20.04 -17.46
N ALA A 4 -5.55 19.41 -18.63
CA ALA A 4 -5.16 18.02 -18.88
C ALA A 4 -3.64 17.82 -18.96
N ASP A 5 -2.89 18.81 -19.48
CA ASP A 5 -1.43 18.79 -19.51
C ASP A 5 -0.86 18.93 -18.09
N ASP A 6 -1.53 19.70 -17.22
CA ASP A 6 -1.14 19.87 -15.82
C ASP A 6 -1.43 18.62 -14.99
N LEU A 7 -2.53 17.90 -15.23
CA LEU A 7 -2.87 16.67 -14.49
C LEU A 7 -2.00 15.49 -14.92
N THR A 8 -1.68 15.34 -16.20
CA THR A 8 -0.72 14.35 -16.69
C THR A 8 0.67 14.61 -16.08
N ARG A 9 1.08 15.90 -16.02
CA ARG A 9 2.31 16.32 -15.34
C ARG A 9 2.28 16.08 -13.83
N LEU A 10 1.14 16.25 -13.14
CA LEU A 10 1.00 15.95 -11.72
C LEU A 10 1.23 14.45 -11.42
N PHE A 11 0.76 13.54 -12.30
CA PHE A 11 1.04 12.12 -12.19
C PHE A 11 2.50 11.78 -12.49
N GLU A 12 3.09 12.41 -13.50
CA GLU A 12 4.51 12.26 -13.82
C GLU A 12 5.40 12.89 -12.74
N HIS A 13 4.94 13.96 -12.08
CA HIS A 13 5.71 14.67 -11.04
C HIS A 13 5.65 14.02 -9.65
N ARG A 14 4.65 13.17 -9.33
CA ARG A 14 4.59 12.41 -8.07
C ARG A 14 5.10 10.99 -8.25
N SER A 15 6.37 10.89 -8.64
CA SER A 15 7.01 9.59 -8.80
C SER A 15 7.37 8.91 -7.48
N PHE A 16 7.35 9.66 -6.36
CA PHE A 16 7.82 9.20 -5.04
C PHE A 16 9.23 8.59 -5.07
N GLN A 17 10.08 9.10 -5.98
CA GLN A 17 11.41 8.53 -6.19
C GLN A 17 12.50 9.13 -5.28
N ASP A 18 12.20 10.16 -4.51
CA ASP A 18 13.12 10.82 -3.60
C ASP A 18 12.55 10.94 -2.18
N PRO A 19 13.36 10.66 -1.16
CA PRO A 19 14.66 9.98 -1.23
C PRO A 19 14.50 8.48 -1.52
N GLN A 20 15.60 7.80 -1.89
CA GLN A 20 15.63 6.34 -2.05
C GLN A 20 16.55 5.72 -0.99
N PRO A 21 16.23 4.50 -0.49
CA PRO A 21 17.09 3.79 0.42
C PRO A 21 18.32 3.23 -0.32
N ASP A 22 19.44 3.10 0.39
CA ASP A 22 20.58 2.30 -0.10
C ASP A 22 20.33 0.82 0.19
N LEU A 23 19.97 0.06 -0.86
CA LEU A 23 19.69 -1.37 -0.79
C LEU A 23 20.78 -2.25 -1.39
N ASP A 24 21.87 -1.67 -1.91
CA ASP A 24 22.98 -2.44 -2.46
C ASP A 24 23.73 -3.20 -1.37
N GLY A 25 23.98 -4.47 -1.62
CA GLY A 25 24.61 -5.36 -0.65
C GLY A 25 23.77 -5.71 0.58
N LYS A 26 22.52 -5.24 0.70
CA LYS A 26 21.62 -5.52 1.82
C LYS A 26 20.84 -6.80 1.64
N VAL A 27 20.32 -7.33 2.74
CA VAL A 27 19.39 -8.46 2.76
C VAL A 27 17.99 -7.93 3.00
N ILE A 28 17.12 -8.12 2.01
CA ILE A 28 15.76 -7.58 2.01
C ILE A 28 14.77 -8.75 2.00
N MET A 29 13.72 -8.66 2.81
CA MET A 29 12.63 -9.63 2.81
C MET A 29 11.31 -8.94 2.49
N VAL A 30 10.52 -9.54 1.59
CA VAL A 30 9.14 -9.11 1.32
C VAL A 30 8.18 -10.23 1.68
N THR A 31 7.30 -10.01 2.67
CA THR A 31 6.20 -10.93 2.96
C THR A 31 5.04 -10.68 2.00
N GLY A 32 4.31 -11.73 1.62
CA GLY A 32 3.31 -11.59 0.55
C GLY A 32 3.93 -11.29 -0.82
N GLY A 33 5.20 -11.64 -1.01
CA GLY A 33 6.01 -11.28 -2.18
C GLY A 33 5.48 -11.80 -3.52
N THR A 34 4.60 -12.80 -3.54
CA THR A 34 3.94 -13.30 -4.75
C THR A 34 2.61 -12.58 -5.08
N GLY A 35 2.19 -11.64 -4.24
CA GLY A 35 1.04 -10.76 -4.49
C GLY A 35 1.32 -9.69 -5.55
N SER A 36 0.29 -8.92 -5.96
CA SER A 36 0.45 -7.86 -6.98
C SER A 36 1.53 -6.84 -6.58
N PHE A 37 1.47 -6.32 -5.35
CA PHE A 37 2.50 -5.41 -4.84
C PHE A 37 3.87 -6.08 -4.76
N GLY A 38 3.95 -7.27 -4.15
CA GLY A 38 5.22 -7.96 -3.95
C GLY A 38 5.99 -8.25 -5.24
N GLN A 39 5.29 -8.65 -6.30
CA GLN A 39 5.91 -8.87 -7.61
C GLN A 39 6.46 -7.58 -8.22
N HIS A 40 5.74 -6.45 -8.09
CA HIS A 40 6.23 -5.15 -8.57
C HIS A 40 7.41 -4.65 -7.73
N PHE A 41 7.34 -4.82 -6.41
CA PHE A 41 8.45 -4.51 -5.51
C PHE A 41 9.72 -5.27 -5.89
N VAL A 42 9.60 -6.59 -6.10
CA VAL A 42 10.74 -7.44 -6.49
C VAL A 42 11.32 -7.01 -7.84
N ARG A 43 10.47 -6.72 -8.86
CA ARG A 43 10.94 -6.20 -10.16
C ARG A 43 11.66 -4.88 -10.02
N ARG A 44 11.10 -3.95 -9.22
CA ARG A 44 11.68 -2.61 -9.03
C ARG A 44 13.03 -2.68 -8.31
N VAL A 45 13.12 -3.46 -7.24
CA VAL A 45 14.39 -3.67 -6.52
C VAL A 45 15.42 -4.34 -7.42
N ALA A 46 15.06 -5.40 -8.14
CA ALA A 46 15.97 -6.11 -9.03
C ALA A 46 16.44 -5.26 -10.25
N ALA A 47 15.67 -4.24 -10.63
CA ALA A 47 16.03 -3.34 -11.71
C ALA A 47 16.94 -2.18 -11.27
N ARG A 48 16.89 -1.76 -10.00
CA ARG A 48 17.58 -0.57 -9.51
C ARG A 48 18.75 -0.86 -8.58
N TYR A 49 18.77 -2.03 -7.93
CA TYR A 49 19.72 -2.37 -6.88
C TYR A 49 20.35 -3.74 -7.10
N THR A 50 21.48 -3.94 -6.46
CA THR A 50 22.19 -5.23 -6.38
C THR A 50 22.20 -5.70 -4.92
N PRO A 51 21.06 -6.20 -4.37
CA PRO A 51 21.02 -6.63 -2.99
C PRO A 51 21.86 -7.90 -2.78
N LYS A 52 22.35 -8.11 -1.55
CA LYS A 52 23.01 -9.37 -1.17
C LYS A 52 22.05 -10.55 -1.23
N LYS A 53 20.80 -10.33 -0.77
CA LYS A 53 19.69 -11.28 -0.90
C LYS A 53 18.36 -10.51 -1.01
N LEU A 54 17.45 -10.99 -1.84
CA LEU A 54 16.06 -10.56 -1.89
C LEU A 54 15.18 -11.78 -1.64
N ILE A 55 14.56 -11.84 -0.46
CA ILE A 55 13.78 -12.98 0.04
C ILE A 55 12.31 -12.73 -0.23
N ILE A 56 11.70 -13.61 -1.04
CA ILE A 56 10.28 -13.66 -1.32
C ILE A 56 9.64 -14.65 -0.35
N PHE A 57 8.88 -14.13 0.63
CA PHE A 57 8.23 -14.97 1.63
C PHE A 57 6.72 -15.02 1.37
N SER A 58 6.18 -16.19 1.07
CA SER A 58 4.74 -16.40 0.84
C SER A 58 4.34 -17.85 1.02
N ARG A 59 3.01 -18.09 1.17
CA ARG A 59 2.45 -19.44 1.41
C ARG A 59 2.29 -20.28 0.15
N ASP A 60 2.10 -19.61 -0.99
CA ASP A 60 1.64 -20.21 -2.24
C ASP A 60 2.85 -20.71 -3.05
N GLU A 61 3.04 -22.02 -3.05
CA GLU A 61 4.12 -22.71 -3.75
C GLU A 61 4.06 -22.45 -5.27
N LEU A 62 2.88 -22.56 -5.86
CA LEU A 62 2.72 -22.41 -7.32
C LEU A 62 3.09 -21.00 -7.78
N LYS A 63 2.62 -19.97 -7.07
CA LYS A 63 3.01 -18.59 -7.39
C LYS A 63 4.50 -18.30 -7.16
N GLN A 64 5.13 -18.99 -6.21
CA GLN A 64 6.58 -18.91 -6.03
C GLN A 64 7.31 -19.56 -7.21
N TYR A 65 6.85 -20.72 -7.66
CA TYR A 65 7.39 -21.38 -8.84
C TYR A 65 7.29 -20.48 -10.10
N ASP A 66 6.10 -19.93 -10.38
CA ASP A 66 5.90 -18.99 -11.51
C ASP A 66 6.86 -17.81 -11.43
N MET A 67 7.03 -17.27 -10.22
CA MET A 67 7.92 -16.13 -9.98
C MET A 67 9.39 -16.51 -10.15
N GLN A 68 9.78 -17.72 -9.75
CA GLN A 68 11.13 -18.24 -9.94
C GLN A 68 11.47 -18.40 -11.43
N MET A 69 10.51 -18.82 -12.25
CA MET A 69 10.68 -18.88 -13.69
C MET A 69 10.87 -17.50 -14.32
N ALA A 70 10.19 -16.47 -13.79
CA ALA A 70 10.37 -15.09 -14.24
C ALA A 70 11.68 -14.44 -13.76
N PHE A 71 12.27 -14.96 -12.68
CA PHE A 71 13.55 -14.48 -12.09
C PHE A 71 14.55 -15.61 -11.95
N PRO A 72 15.10 -16.14 -13.08
CA PRO A 72 16.00 -17.28 -13.05
C PRO A 72 17.30 -16.96 -12.30
N PRO A 73 17.86 -17.92 -11.54
CA PRO A 73 19.08 -17.74 -10.74
C PRO A 73 20.30 -17.30 -11.55
N SER A 74 20.37 -17.65 -12.83
CA SER A 74 21.45 -17.22 -13.73
C SER A 74 21.51 -15.72 -13.92
N LYS A 75 20.36 -15.04 -13.90
CA LYS A 75 20.26 -13.58 -14.05
C LYS A 75 20.10 -12.86 -12.70
N TYR A 76 19.46 -13.52 -11.74
CA TYR A 76 19.13 -12.95 -10.42
C TYR A 76 19.66 -13.84 -9.28
N PRO A 77 20.97 -13.98 -9.10
CA PRO A 77 21.57 -14.91 -8.14
C PRO A 77 21.27 -14.56 -6.67
N PHE A 78 20.80 -13.34 -6.41
CA PHE A 78 20.43 -12.85 -5.08
C PHE A 78 19.00 -13.22 -4.65
N MET A 79 18.17 -13.74 -5.57
CA MET A 79 16.77 -14.12 -5.23
C MET A 79 16.72 -15.36 -4.32
N ARG A 80 15.80 -15.33 -3.35
CA ARG A 80 15.52 -16.47 -2.48
C ARG A 80 14.01 -16.61 -2.32
N PHE A 81 13.50 -17.80 -2.56
CA PHE A 81 12.07 -18.13 -2.49
C PHE A 81 11.81 -18.97 -1.25
N PHE A 82 11.17 -18.38 -0.23
CA PHE A 82 10.89 -19.02 1.04
C PHE A 82 9.40 -19.27 1.21
N ILE A 83 8.98 -20.53 1.19
CA ILE A 83 7.62 -20.90 1.56
C ILE A 83 7.46 -20.71 3.07
N GLY A 84 6.41 -19.99 3.46
CA GLY A 84 6.06 -19.77 4.86
C GLY A 84 4.83 -18.89 5.02
N ASP A 85 4.22 -19.00 6.20
CA ASP A 85 3.03 -18.24 6.62
C ASP A 85 3.45 -17.23 7.70
N VAL A 86 2.93 -16.00 7.64
CA VAL A 86 3.17 -14.99 8.68
C VAL A 86 2.55 -15.36 10.03
N ARG A 87 1.63 -16.31 10.04
CA ARG A 87 1.05 -16.88 11.27
C ARG A 87 2.02 -17.81 12.00
N ASP A 88 3.04 -18.33 11.33
CA ASP A 88 4.09 -19.18 11.89
C ASP A 88 5.27 -18.32 12.36
N ALA A 89 5.29 -18.00 13.65
CA ALA A 89 6.32 -17.18 14.27
C ALA A 89 7.73 -17.80 14.17
N ALA A 90 7.83 -19.13 14.33
CA ALA A 90 9.12 -19.84 14.25
C ALA A 90 9.68 -19.80 12.83
N ARG A 91 8.83 -20.02 11.82
CA ARG A 91 9.22 -19.94 10.41
C ARG A 91 9.64 -18.52 10.01
N LEU A 92 8.92 -17.49 10.49
CA LEU A 92 9.29 -16.08 10.28
C LEU A 92 10.65 -15.77 10.89
N GLU A 93 10.88 -16.14 12.15
CA GLU A 93 12.13 -15.89 12.84
C GLU A 93 13.32 -16.58 12.15
N MET A 94 13.12 -17.80 11.64
CA MET A 94 14.13 -18.49 10.84
C MET A 94 14.39 -17.78 9.50
N ALA A 95 13.35 -17.31 8.84
CA ALA A 95 13.45 -16.63 7.53
C ALA A 95 14.08 -15.24 7.63
N MET A 96 13.96 -14.56 8.77
CA MET A 96 14.54 -13.23 9.02
C MET A 96 16.00 -13.24 9.47
N ARG A 97 16.67 -14.40 9.48
CA ARG A 97 18.09 -14.46 9.80
C ARG A 97 18.94 -13.60 8.85
N ASP A 98 19.73 -12.71 9.41
CA ASP A 98 20.60 -11.76 8.68
C ASP A 98 19.83 -10.78 7.75
N VAL A 99 18.55 -10.55 7.97
CA VAL A 99 17.75 -9.60 7.20
C VAL A 99 17.96 -8.18 7.72
N ASP A 100 18.28 -7.25 6.79
CA ASP A 100 18.41 -5.82 7.11
C ASP A 100 17.05 -5.10 7.05
N TYR A 101 16.25 -5.39 6.01
CA TYR A 101 14.98 -4.68 5.73
C TYR A 101 13.84 -5.65 5.48
N VAL A 102 12.68 -5.35 6.05
CA VAL A 102 11.44 -6.10 5.81
C VAL A 102 10.36 -5.19 5.24
N VAL A 103 9.75 -5.60 4.13
CA VAL A 103 8.52 -5.01 3.60
C VAL A 103 7.37 -5.98 3.86
N HIS A 104 6.48 -5.62 4.79
CA HIS A 104 5.36 -6.47 5.19
C HIS A 104 4.12 -6.18 4.35
N ALA A 105 3.87 -6.98 3.30
CA ALA A 105 2.74 -6.87 2.40
C ALA A 105 1.75 -8.05 2.49
N ALA A 106 2.00 -9.03 3.36
CA ALA A 106 1.10 -10.16 3.55
C ALA A 106 -0.15 -9.74 4.34
N ALA A 107 -1.33 -9.90 3.75
CA ALA A 107 -2.61 -9.65 4.40
C ALA A 107 -3.76 -10.36 3.67
N LEU A 108 -4.85 -10.64 4.37
CA LEU A 108 -6.17 -10.85 3.77
C LEU A 108 -6.80 -9.47 3.56
N LYS A 109 -7.24 -9.15 2.33
CA LYS A 109 -7.69 -7.81 1.95
C LYS A 109 -9.11 -7.72 1.37
N HIS A 110 -9.72 -8.85 1.07
CA HIS A 110 -11.08 -8.89 0.49
C HIS A 110 -12.12 -8.77 1.60
N VAL A 111 -12.85 -7.64 1.63
CA VAL A 111 -13.82 -7.33 2.68
C VAL A 111 -14.84 -8.45 2.87
N PRO A 112 -15.58 -8.93 1.84
CA PRO A 112 -16.55 -10.01 2.05
C PRO A 112 -15.94 -11.32 2.55
N ILE A 113 -14.71 -11.65 2.13
CA ILE A 113 -14.02 -12.86 2.58
C ILE A 113 -13.57 -12.72 4.04
N ALA A 114 -13.11 -11.53 4.45
CA ALA A 114 -12.72 -11.24 5.82
C ALA A 114 -13.92 -11.30 6.78
N GLU A 115 -15.07 -10.73 6.38
CA GLU A 115 -16.31 -10.80 7.17
C GLU A 115 -16.79 -12.26 7.33
N TYR A 116 -16.69 -13.06 6.29
CA TYR A 116 -17.09 -14.48 6.33
C TYR A 116 -16.12 -15.35 7.12
N ASN A 117 -14.80 -14.99 7.13
CA ASN A 117 -13.74 -15.73 7.81
C ASN A 117 -13.00 -14.85 8.84
N PRO A 118 -13.68 -14.41 9.92
CA PRO A 118 -13.15 -13.40 10.83
C PRO A 118 -11.86 -13.85 11.53
N PHE A 119 -11.79 -15.08 11.98
CA PHE A 119 -10.60 -15.60 12.67
C PHE A 119 -9.38 -15.65 11.77
N GLU A 120 -9.54 -16.07 10.51
CA GLU A 120 -8.45 -16.11 9.53
C GLU A 120 -7.95 -14.70 9.21
N CYS A 121 -8.84 -13.71 9.17
CA CYS A 121 -8.49 -12.32 9.00
C CYS A 121 -7.65 -11.81 10.18
N ILE A 122 -8.09 -12.04 11.41
CA ILE A 122 -7.36 -11.65 12.63
C ILE A 122 -6.02 -12.38 12.71
N GLN A 123 -6.00 -13.70 12.50
CA GLN A 123 -4.77 -14.49 12.55
C GLN A 123 -3.73 -13.99 11.53
N THR A 124 -4.16 -13.65 10.32
CA THR A 124 -3.23 -13.21 9.28
C THR A 124 -2.80 -11.75 9.48
N ASN A 125 -3.78 -10.83 9.69
CA ASN A 125 -3.51 -9.40 9.66
C ASN A 125 -3.02 -8.85 11.00
N VAL A 126 -3.45 -9.43 12.13
CA VAL A 126 -3.13 -8.93 13.48
C VAL A 126 -2.03 -9.80 14.10
N ILE A 127 -2.27 -11.11 14.27
CA ILE A 127 -1.27 -12.01 14.87
C ILE A 127 -0.05 -12.14 13.93
N GLY A 128 -0.27 -12.18 12.61
CA GLY A 128 0.81 -12.15 11.63
C GLY A 128 1.68 -10.88 11.75
N ALA A 129 1.07 -9.71 11.97
CA ALA A 129 1.80 -8.45 12.22
C ALA A 129 2.63 -8.55 13.52
N GLN A 130 2.04 -9.03 14.61
CA GLN A 130 2.75 -9.26 15.87
C GLN A 130 3.95 -10.21 15.70
N ASN A 131 3.77 -11.30 14.95
CA ASN A 131 4.84 -12.25 14.66
C ASN A 131 5.98 -11.60 13.87
N VAL A 132 5.67 -10.76 12.89
CA VAL A 132 6.67 -10.01 12.12
C VAL A 132 7.46 -9.07 13.02
N VAL A 133 6.78 -8.31 13.90
CA VAL A 133 7.43 -7.43 14.87
C VAL A 133 8.36 -8.23 15.79
N THR A 134 7.84 -9.31 16.39
CA THR A 134 8.62 -10.15 17.32
C THR A 134 9.85 -10.75 16.63
N ALA A 135 9.70 -11.28 15.42
CA ALA A 135 10.81 -11.85 14.67
C ALA A 135 11.84 -10.78 14.27
N ALA A 136 11.39 -9.59 13.85
CA ALA A 136 12.27 -8.49 13.49
C ALA A 136 13.12 -8.01 14.68
N LEU A 137 12.50 -7.80 15.84
CA LEU A 137 13.20 -7.43 17.08
C LEU A 137 14.24 -8.49 17.50
N ARG A 138 13.85 -9.77 17.50
CA ARG A 138 14.76 -10.87 17.88
C ARG A 138 15.94 -11.04 16.93
N ARG A 139 15.76 -10.69 15.65
CA ARG A 139 16.79 -10.87 14.62
C ARG A 139 17.57 -9.59 14.32
N GLY A 140 17.28 -8.49 15.01
CA GLY A 140 17.97 -7.22 14.81
C GLY A 140 17.77 -6.65 13.43
N VAL A 141 16.58 -6.83 12.84
CA VAL A 141 16.21 -6.19 11.56
C VAL A 141 16.32 -4.68 11.73
N LYS A 142 16.98 -3.99 10.80
CA LYS A 142 17.19 -2.54 10.89
C LYS A 142 15.88 -1.77 10.74
N GLN A 143 15.09 -2.17 9.73
CA GLN A 143 13.86 -1.45 9.42
C GLN A 143 12.76 -2.36 8.90
N VAL A 144 11.52 -2.07 9.29
CA VAL A 144 10.30 -2.73 8.83
C VAL A 144 9.31 -1.69 8.33
N VAL A 145 8.88 -1.81 7.07
CA VAL A 145 7.75 -1.04 6.52
C VAL A 145 6.55 -1.96 6.39
N ALA A 146 5.45 -1.62 7.06
CA ALA A 146 4.19 -2.35 6.93
C ALA A 146 3.22 -1.63 5.99
N LEU A 147 2.65 -2.37 5.03
CA LEU A 147 1.64 -1.83 4.13
C LEU A 147 0.28 -1.79 4.82
N SER A 148 -0.38 -0.64 4.73
CA SER A 148 -1.72 -0.40 5.23
C SER A 148 -2.66 0.07 4.11
N THR A 149 -3.81 0.60 4.47
CA THR A 149 -4.91 0.92 3.57
C THR A 149 -5.74 2.10 4.11
N ASP A 150 -6.40 2.85 3.23
CA ASP A 150 -7.44 3.83 3.53
C ASP A 150 -8.59 3.25 4.39
N LYS A 151 -8.81 1.93 4.33
CA LYS A 151 -9.84 1.24 5.12
C LYS A 151 -9.47 1.08 6.60
N ALA A 152 -8.20 1.26 6.97
CA ALA A 152 -7.74 1.29 8.36
C ALA A 152 -8.10 2.61 9.07
N ALA A 153 -8.27 3.70 8.32
CA ALA A 153 -8.74 4.98 8.85
C ALA A 153 -10.27 4.94 9.02
N ASN A 154 -10.79 5.13 10.24
CA ASN A 154 -12.21 5.04 10.58
C ASN A 154 -12.89 3.77 10.01
N PRO A 155 -12.47 2.56 10.42
CA PRO A 155 -12.89 1.30 9.82
C PRO A 155 -14.38 1.03 10.03
N VAL A 156 -15.07 0.53 8.98
CA VAL A 156 -16.48 0.12 9.01
C VAL A 156 -16.64 -1.38 8.68
N ASN A 157 -15.52 -2.10 8.56
CA ASN A 157 -15.49 -3.53 8.28
C ASN A 157 -14.30 -4.19 8.98
N LEU A 158 -14.34 -5.52 9.09
CA LEU A 158 -13.32 -6.30 9.79
C LEU A 158 -11.94 -6.18 9.15
N TYR A 159 -11.85 -6.14 7.81
CA TYR A 159 -10.57 -5.93 7.14
C TYR A 159 -9.93 -4.61 7.59
N GLY A 160 -10.69 -3.50 7.55
CA GLY A 160 -10.21 -2.20 8.01
C GLY A 160 -9.82 -2.21 9.49
N ALA A 161 -10.66 -2.79 10.36
CA ALA A 161 -10.37 -2.92 11.80
C ALA A 161 -9.11 -3.75 12.06
N SER A 162 -8.92 -4.87 11.34
CA SER A 162 -7.71 -5.69 11.47
C SER A 162 -6.46 -4.95 11.00
N LYS A 163 -6.56 -4.12 9.95
CA LYS A 163 -5.45 -3.30 9.48
C LYS A 163 -5.14 -2.15 10.43
N LEU A 164 -6.16 -1.52 11.05
CA LEU A 164 -5.94 -0.53 12.11
C LEU A 164 -5.19 -1.16 13.30
N ALA A 165 -5.60 -2.35 13.75
CA ALA A 165 -4.91 -3.06 14.81
C ALA A 165 -3.44 -3.38 14.42
N SER A 166 -3.20 -3.84 13.20
CA SER A 166 -1.87 -4.05 12.64
C SER A 166 -1.04 -2.76 12.64
N ASP A 167 -1.60 -1.63 12.18
CA ASP A 167 -0.92 -0.34 12.17
C ASP A 167 -0.47 0.07 13.58
N LYS A 168 -1.36 -0.07 14.58
CA LYS A 168 -1.05 0.25 15.98
C LYS A 168 0.04 -0.66 16.55
N ILE A 169 0.09 -1.94 16.17
CA ILE A 169 1.16 -2.88 16.55
C ILE A 169 2.51 -2.39 16.01
N PHE A 170 2.60 -2.04 14.71
CA PHE A 170 3.86 -1.56 14.12
C PHE A 170 4.30 -0.20 14.69
N ILE A 171 3.36 0.74 14.87
CA ILE A 171 3.67 2.06 15.46
C ILE A 171 4.21 1.90 16.90
N ALA A 172 3.56 1.08 17.70
CA ALA A 172 3.98 0.85 19.09
C ALA A 172 5.25 -0.01 19.23
N ALA A 173 5.63 -0.74 18.19
CA ALA A 173 6.77 -1.65 18.23
C ALA A 173 8.11 -0.93 18.50
N GLY A 174 8.23 0.34 18.09
CA GLY A 174 9.38 1.18 18.40
C GLY A 174 9.68 1.29 19.89
N ASN A 175 8.63 1.31 20.73
CA ASN A 175 8.79 1.36 22.19
C ASN A 175 9.47 0.11 22.78
N MET A 176 9.46 -1.00 22.06
CA MET A 176 10.10 -2.27 22.47
C MET A 176 11.51 -2.42 21.91
N ALA A 177 11.88 -1.59 20.93
CA ALA A 177 13.11 -1.78 20.17
C ALA A 177 14.37 -1.25 20.85
N GLY A 178 14.27 -0.37 21.84
CA GLY A 178 15.41 0.33 22.44
C GLY A 178 16.05 1.37 21.49
N ALA A 179 17.07 2.09 21.96
CA ALA A 179 17.64 3.24 21.25
C ALA A 179 18.29 2.89 19.89
N ASP A 180 18.92 1.72 19.78
CA ASP A 180 19.57 1.23 18.55
C ASP A 180 18.81 0.09 17.89
N GLY A 181 17.49 0.00 18.17
CA GLY A 181 16.66 -1.12 17.74
C GLY A 181 16.06 -0.99 16.35
N THR A 182 15.17 -1.92 16.04
CA THR A 182 14.44 -1.96 14.78
C THR A 182 13.54 -0.73 14.62
N CYS A 183 13.66 -0.02 13.50
CA CYS A 183 12.77 1.06 13.11
C CYS A 183 11.53 0.50 12.42
N PHE A 184 10.35 0.88 12.87
CA PHE A 184 9.07 0.45 12.26
C PHE A 184 8.31 1.65 11.71
N CYS A 185 7.75 1.53 10.51
CA CYS A 185 6.81 2.50 9.97
C CYS A 185 5.68 1.84 9.19
N VAL A 186 4.64 2.60 8.94
CA VAL A 186 3.46 2.18 8.19
C VAL A 186 3.30 3.05 6.94
N VAL A 187 2.90 2.44 5.83
CA VAL A 187 2.52 3.14 4.60
C VAL A 187 1.04 2.88 4.35
N ARG A 188 0.23 3.94 4.36
CA ARG A 188 -1.22 3.89 4.15
C ARG A 188 -1.54 4.53 2.81
N TYR A 189 -2.11 3.76 1.86
CA TYR A 189 -2.55 4.27 0.56
C TYR A 189 -3.89 3.68 0.14
N GLY A 190 -4.51 4.28 -0.89
CA GLY A 190 -5.82 3.94 -1.40
C GLY A 190 -5.84 2.73 -2.33
N ASN A 191 -6.76 2.75 -3.29
CA ASN A 191 -6.91 1.65 -4.24
C ASN A 191 -5.73 1.64 -5.24
N VAL A 192 -5.16 0.44 -5.41
CA VAL A 192 -4.08 0.23 -6.37
C VAL A 192 -4.68 -0.21 -7.71
N VAL A 193 -4.41 0.58 -8.75
CA VAL A 193 -4.90 0.32 -10.12
C VAL A 193 -4.44 -1.07 -10.60
N GLY A 194 -5.36 -1.86 -11.15
CA GLY A 194 -5.05 -3.16 -11.74
C GLY A 194 -4.65 -4.26 -10.73
N SER A 195 -4.75 -4.01 -9.41
CA SER A 195 -4.46 -5.06 -8.43
C SER A 195 -5.48 -6.19 -8.50
N ARG A 196 -5.02 -7.45 -8.28
CA ARG A 196 -5.89 -8.64 -8.34
C ARG A 196 -7.10 -8.50 -7.41
N GLY A 197 -8.30 -8.83 -7.95
CA GLY A 197 -9.56 -8.78 -7.24
C GLY A 197 -10.10 -7.36 -6.97
N SER A 198 -9.53 -6.33 -7.63
CA SER A 198 -10.04 -4.96 -7.56
C SER A 198 -11.09 -4.67 -8.64
N VAL A 199 -11.73 -3.51 -8.55
CA VAL A 199 -12.84 -3.11 -9.42
C VAL A 199 -12.42 -2.96 -10.90
N VAL A 200 -11.20 -2.53 -11.19
CA VAL A 200 -10.70 -2.38 -12.57
C VAL A 200 -10.68 -3.71 -13.32
N PRO A 201 -9.96 -4.76 -12.86
CA PRO A 201 -10.01 -6.07 -13.52
C PRO A 201 -11.42 -6.67 -13.53
N PHE A 202 -12.25 -6.36 -12.55
CA PHE A 202 -13.64 -6.83 -12.51
C PHE A 202 -14.46 -6.23 -13.64
N PHE A 203 -14.43 -4.91 -13.86
CA PHE A 203 -15.13 -4.25 -14.96
C PHE A 203 -14.58 -4.64 -16.33
N GLN A 204 -13.26 -4.75 -16.47
CA GLN A 204 -12.63 -5.22 -17.70
C GLN A 204 -13.08 -6.63 -18.07
N ARG A 205 -13.17 -7.54 -17.09
CA ARG A 205 -13.68 -8.90 -17.32
C ARG A 205 -15.14 -8.88 -17.77
N LEU A 206 -16.03 -8.14 -17.07
CA LEU A 206 -17.44 -8.05 -17.44
C LEU A 206 -17.60 -7.51 -18.87
N ALA A 207 -16.84 -6.48 -19.25
CA ALA A 207 -16.86 -5.95 -20.59
C ALA A 207 -16.40 -6.98 -21.65
N ALA A 208 -15.34 -7.73 -21.35
CA ALA A 208 -14.82 -8.78 -22.24
C ALA A 208 -15.78 -10.00 -22.36
N GLU A 209 -16.52 -10.32 -21.31
CA GLU A 209 -17.51 -11.40 -21.28
C GLU A 209 -18.86 -11.00 -21.90
N GLY A 210 -18.98 -9.76 -22.40
CA GLY A 210 -20.20 -9.26 -23.06
C GLY A 210 -21.37 -8.99 -22.10
N ALA A 211 -21.07 -8.53 -20.88
CA ALA A 211 -22.10 -8.16 -19.91
C ALA A 211 -23.02 -7.06 -20.50
N ALA A 212 -24.32 -7.14 -20.18
CA ALA A 212 -25.30 -6.15 -20.64
C ALA A 212 -25.15 -4.78 -19.93
N GLU A 213 -24.58 -4.76 -18.72
CA GLU A 213 -24.44 -3.57 -17.86
C GLU A 213 -23.29 -3.73 -16.86
N LEU A 214 -22.79 -2.61 -16.32
CA LEU A 214 -21.83 -2.61 -15.22
C LEU A 214 -22.55 -2.34 -13.88
N PRO A 215 -22.34 -3.18 -12.85
CA PRO A 215 -22.92 -2.95 -11.53
C PRO A 215 -22.11 -1.87 -10.78
N ILE A 216 -22.78 -0.78 -10.41
CA ILE A 216 -22.23 0.32 -9.62
C ILE A 216 -22.87 0.33 -8.24
N THR A 217 -22.08 0.39 -7.20
CA THR A 217 -22.55 0.35 -5.82
C THR A 217 -23.36 1.60 -5.46
N ASP A 218 -22.81 2.79 -5.79
CA ASP A 218 -23.44 4.11 -5.58
C ASP A 218 -22.76 5.12 -6.53
N ASP A 219 -23.53 6.02 -7.12
CA ASP A 219 -23.04 7.02 -8.10
C ASP A 219 -22.19 8.14 -7.46
N ARG A 220 -22.33 8.36 -6.15
CA ARG A 220 -21.56 9.33 -5.37
C ARG A 220 -20.22 8.78 -4.92
N MET A 221 -20.01 7.46 -4.96
CA MET A 221 -18.86 6.78 -4.40
C MET A 221 -17.54 7.25 -5.02
N THR A 222 -16.59 7.65 -4.17
CA THR A 222 -15.25 8.07 -4.58
C THR A 222 -14.16 7.19 -3.99
N ARG A 223 -13.04 7.06 -4.69
CA ARG A 223 -11.87 6.29 -4.26
C ARG A 223 -10.58 7.05 -4.59
N PHE A 224 -9.56 6.87 -3.77
CA PHE A 224 -8.19 7.26 -4.10
C PHE A 224 -7.53 6.23 -5.02
N TRP A 225 -6.65 6.70 -5.91
CA TRP A 225 -6.00 5.84 -6.90
C TRP A 225 -4.49 6.04 -6.93
N ILE A 226 -3.76 4.92 -6.92
CA ILE A 226 -2.31 4.87 -7.06
C ILE A 226 -1.92 3.71 -7.99
N THR A 227 -0.87 3.87 -8.79
CA THR A 227 -0.33 2.76 -9.57
C THR A 227 0.51 1.83 -8.71
N LEU A 228 0.75 0.60 -9.18
CA LEU A 228 1.65 -0.33 -8.49
C LEU A 228 3.08 0.23 -8.40
N ASP A 229 3.56 0.87 -9.46
CA ASP A 229 4.90 1.46 -9.50
C ASP A 229 5.04 2.62 -8.51
N GLN A 230 4.07 3.55 -8.50
CA GLN A 230 4.03 4.63 -7.51
C GLN A 230 3.93 4.09 -6.07
N GLY A 231 3.12 3.06 -5.84
CA GLY A 231 3.01 2.43 -4.52
C GLY A 231 4.32 1.80 -4.06
N VAL A 232 5.08 1.17 -4.95
CA VAL A 232 6.40 0.62 -4.64
C VAL A 232 7.42 1.75 -4.37
N ASP A 233 7.48 2.76 -5.24
CA ASP A 233 8.39 3.89 -5.05
C ASP A 233 8.08 4.66 -3.76
N PHE A 234 6.79 4.81 -3.41
CA PHE A 234 6.37 5.42 -2.16
C PHE A 234 6.82 4.60 -0.93
N VAL A 235 6.73 3.27 -0.98
CA VAL A 235 7.23 2.38 0.08
C VAL A 235 8.75 2.50 0.23
N LEU A 236 9.50 2.49 -0.88
CA LEU A 236 10.95 2.67 -0.86
C LEU A 236 11.36 4.04 -0.31
N SER A 237 10.70 5.10 -0.77
CA SER A 237 10.94 6.46 -0.26
C SER A 237 10.58 6.60 1.23
N SER A 238 9.48 5.98 1.67
CA SER A 238 9.10 5.97 3.08
C SER A 238 10.10 5.20 3.95
N LEU A 239 10.66 4.11 3.43
CA LEU A 239 11.76 3.37 4.08
C LEU A 239 12.98 4.27 4.30
N ALA A 240 13.33 5.11 3.31
CA ALA A 240 14.46 6.04 3.42
C ALA A 240 14.20 7.21 4.39
N LEU A 241 12.94 7.63 4.53
CA LEU A 241 12.56 8.77 5.38
C LEU A 241 12.31 8.38 6.84
N SER A 242 11.91 7.14 7.10
CA SER A 242 11.43 6.70 8.40
C SER A 242 12.50 6.79 9.49
N ARG A 243 12.06 7.18 10.69
CA ARG A 243 12.81 7.21 11.94
C ARG A 243 12.20 6.30 13.00
N GLY A 244 10.92 5.93 12.84
CA GLY A 244 10.18 5.00 13.68
C GLY A 244 8.84 5.54 14.16
N GLY A 245 7.79 4.75 13.98
CA GLY A 245 6.43 5.04 14.43
C GLY A 245 5.58 5.88 13.48
N GLU A 246 6.11 6.34 12.35
CA GLU A 246 5.35 7.17 11.40
C GLU A 246 4.34 6.35 10.59
N VAL A 247 3.24 7.01 10.21
CA VAL A 247 2.36 6.57 9.12
C VAL A 247 2.51 7.53 7.95
N PHE A 248 3.07 7.04 6.86
CA PHE A 248 3.20 7.80 5.61
C PHE A 248 1.95 7.63 4.75
N VAL A 249 1.40 8.75 4.28
CA VAL A 249 0.19 8.81 3.45
C VAL A 249 0.50 9.59 2.18
N PRO A 250 0.47 8.99 0.98
CA PRO A 250 0.77 9.70 -0.26
C PRO A 250 -0.35 10.68 -0.62
N LYS A 251 0.00 11.82 -1.20
CA LYS A 251 -0.96 12.68 -1.88
C LYS A 251 -1.20 12.12 -3.26
N ILE A 252 -2.38 11.58 -3.47
CA ILE A 252 -2.78 10.90 -4.70
C ILE A 252 -4.19 11.32 -5.13
N PRO A 253 -4.50 11.25 -6.42
CA PRO A 253 -5.79 11.69 -6.92
C PRO A 253 -6.93 10.76 -6.49
N SER A 254 -8.14 11.28 -6.60
CA SER A 254 -9.38 10.55 -6.41
C SER A 254 -10.30 10.63 -7.63
N MET A 255 -11.22 9.66 -7.76
CA MET A 255 -12.18 9.58 -8.84
C MET A 255 -13.48 8.94 -8.35
N ARG A 256 -14.61 9.30 -8.97
CA ARG A 256 -15.88 8.59 -8.74
C ARG A 256 -15.85 7.23 -9.44
N THR A 257 -16.50 6.24 -8.81
CA THR A 257 -16.58 4.87 -9.37
C THR A 257 -17.36 4.84 -10.70
N VAL A 258 -18.37 5.70 -10.86
CA VAL A 258 -19.12 5.85 -12.12
C VAL A 258 -18.24 6.34 -13.27
N ASP A 259 -17.32 7.27 -13.01
CA ASP A 259 -16.42 7.80 -14.02
C ASP A 259 -15.36 6.77 -14.41
N LEU A 260 -14.86 5.99 -13.44
CA LEU A 260 -14.00 4.83 -13.70
C LEU A 260 -14.69 3.81 -14.64
N ALA A 261 -15.95 3.46 -14.34
CA ALA A 261 -16.71 2.53 -15.16
C ALA A 261 -16.91 3.02 -16.60
N ARG A 262 -17.22 4.32 -16.80
CA ARG A 262 -17.31 4.95 -18.14
C ARG A 262 -15.98 4.90 -18.89
N CYS A 263 -14.86 5.06 -18.20
CA CYS A 263 -13.55 4.98 -18.84
C CYS A 263 -13.20 3.58 -19.32
N ILE A 264 -13.61 2.54 -18.56
CA ILE A 264 -13.30 1.14 -18.89
C ILE A 264 -14.24 0.60 -20.00
N ALA A 265 -15.53 0.88 -19.89
CA ALA A 265 -16.53 0.36 -20.82
C ALA A 265 -17.60 1.44 -21.13
N PRO A 266 -17.27 2.44 -21.96
CA PRO A 266 -18.15 3.58 -22.25
C PRO A 266 -19.46 3.17 -22.95
N HIS A 267 -19.47 2.01 -23.62
CA HIS A 267 -20.61 1.47 -24.33
C HIS A 267 -21.59 0.68 -23.43
N LEU A 268 -21.22 0.38 -22.20
CA LEU A 268 -22.09 -0.37 -21.28
C LEU A 268 -22.87 0.57 -20.36
N PRO A 269 -24.20 0.38 -20.24
CA PRO A 269 -24.99 1.09 -19.24
C PRO A 269 -24.54 0.72 -17.83
N GLN A 270 -24.78 1.62 -16.89
CA GLN A 270 -24.44 1.44 -15.47
C GLN A 270 -25.73 1.22 -14.67
N ARG A 271 -25.77 0.17 -13.86
CA ARG A 271 -26.86 -0.11 -12.95
C ARG A 271 -26.43 0.10 -11.50
N ILE A 272 -27.14 0.95 -10.77
CA ILE A 272 -26.92 1.14 -9.34
C ILE A 272 -27.49 -0.06 -8.58
N ILE A 273 -26.62 -0.76 -7.83
CA ILE A 273 -26.97 -1.99 -7.09
C ILE A 273 -27.09 -1.80 -5.57
N GLY A 274 -26.78 -0.61 -5.05
CA GLY A 274 -26.76 -0.29 -3.63
C GLY A 274 -25.40 -0.57 -2.95
N ILE A 275 -25.17 0.16 -1.84
CA ILE A 275 -23.93 0.02 -1.05
C ILE A 275 -23.97 -1.31 -0.31
N ARG A 276 -22.86 -2.07 -0.40
CA ARG A 276 -22.71 -3.35 0.30
C ARG A 276 -22.37 -3.13 1.77
N PRO A 277 -22.77 -4.03 2.68
CA PRO A 277 -22.34 -3.97 4.07
C PRO A 277 -20.80 -3.86 4.17
N GLY A 278 -20.34 -2.95 5.03
CA GLY A 278 -18.92 -2.72 5.22
C GLY A 278 -18.23 -1.88 4.14
N GLU A 279 -18.96 -1.29 3.19
CA GLU A 279 -18.40 -0.33 2.22
C GLU A 279 -18.67 1.12 2.67
N LYS A 280 -17.67 1.97 2.48
CA LYS A 280 -17.78 3.43 2.67
C LYS A 280 -18.21 4.09 1.36
N LEU A 281 -18.97 5.16 1.46
CA LEU A 281 -19.25 6.04 0.32
C LEU A 281 -17.97 6.72 -0.17
N HIS A 282 -17.20 7.29 0.78
CA HIS A 282 -15.92 7.94 0.53
C HIS A 282 -14.85 7.34 1.42
N GLU A 283 -13.62 7.28 0.94
CA GLU A 283 -12.49 6.79 1.73
C GLU A 283 -11.75 7.97 2.37
N VAL A 284 -11.21 7.71 3.56
CA VAL A 284 -10.42 8.67 4.33
C VAL A 284 -9.03 8.08 4.54
N MET A 285 -7.98 8.87 4.29
CA MET A 285 -6.60 8.45 4.57
C MET A 285 -5.99 9.18 5.79
N VAL A 286 -6.39 10.42 6.05
CA VAL A 286 -6.08 11.12 7.30
C VAL A 286 -7.40 11.56 7.92
N PRO A 287 -7.89 10.89 8.97
CA PRO A 287 -9.07 11.31 9.71
C PRO A 287 -8.78 12.54 10.58
N GLU A 288 -9.83 13.25 10.97
CA GLU A 288 -9.75 14.47 11.77
C GLU A 288 -8.97 14.27 13.08
N ASP A 289 -9.19 13.13 13.74
CA ASP A 289 -8.53 12.80 15.01
C ASP A 289 -7.01 12.65 14.88
N GLU A 290 -6.50 12.33 13.69
CA GLU A 290 -5.06 12.23 13.41
C GLU A 290 -4.47 13.57 12.93
N ALA A 291 -5.28 14.61 12.65
CA ALA A 291 -4.80 15.90 12.12
C ALA A 291 -3.75 16.56 13.03
N ARG A 292 -3.94 16.53 14.33
CA ARG A 292 -3.00 17.14 15.30
C ARG A 292 -1.58 16.59 15.23
N SER A 293 -1.45 15.33 14.84
CA SER A 293 -0.17 14.62 14.69
C SER A 293 0.32 14.60 13.24
N THR A 294 -0.40 15.23 12.31
CA THR A 294 -0.10 15.18 10.88
C THR A 294 0.72 16.39 10.43
N LEU A 295 1.77 16.09 9.67
CA LEU A 295 2.54 17.10 8.93
C LEU A 295 2.29 16.92 7.43
N ASP A 296 2.13 18.05 6.75
CA ASP A 296 2.09 18.14 5.29
C ASP A 296 3.52 18.28 4.76
N LEU A 297 4.01 17.27 4.05
CA LEU A 297 5.19 17.31 3.21
C LEU A 297 4.76 17.37 1.75
N ASN A 298 5.59 17.91 0.88
CA ASN A 298 5.28 18.20 -0.52
C ASN A 298 4.40 17.14 -1.23
N ASP A 299 4.81 15.86 -1.22
CA ASP A 299 4.17 14.74 -1.93
C ASP A 299 3.36 13.79 -1.02
N ARG A 300 3.42 14.00 0.29
CA ARG A 300 2.83 13.10 1.30
C ARG A 300 2.41 13.82 2.56
N PHE A 301 1.55 13.17 3.35
CA PHE A 301 1.36 13.48 4.75
C PHE A 301 2.15 12.47 5.60
N VAL A 302 2.62 12.93 6.76
CA VAL A 302 3.26 12.08 7.76
C VAL A 302 2.48 12.22 9.06
N ILE A 303 1.89 11.14 9.53
CA ILE A 303 1.22 11.07 10.82
C ILE A 303 2.25 10.57 11.83
N LEU A 304 2.58 11.39 12.81
CA LEU A 304 3.58 11.07 13.83
C LEU A 304 2.96 10.23 14.95
N PRO A 305 3.73 9.30 15.58
CA PRO A 305 3.30 8.65 16.80
C PRO A 305 3.30 9.69 17.91
N SER A 306 2.23 10.01 18.57
CA SER A 306 2.14 10.93 19.72
C SER A 306 3.28 11.98 19.87
N ASP A 307 3.34 12.74 20.95
CA ASP A 307 4.23 13.90 21.12
C ASP A 307 5.73 13.52 21.21
N ASP A 308 6.36 13.31 20.04
CA ASP A 308 7.81 13.24 19.91
C ASP A 308 8.31 14.55 19.26
N PRO A 309 8.84 15.50 20.07
CA PRO A 309 9.32 16.80 19.57
C PRO A 309 10.49 16.68 18.59
N ASP A 310 11.39 15.71 18.81
CA ASP A 310 12.58 15.53 17.97
C ASP A 310 12.20 14.97 16.62
N LEU A 311 11.28 13.99 16.57
CA LEU A 311 10.74 13.47 15.33
C LEU A 311 9.94 14.54 14.56
N ARG A 312 9.14 15.33 15.26
CA ARG A 312 8.44 16.48 14.67
C ARG A 312 9.41 17.50 14.07
N ALA A 313 10.45 17.90 14.83
CA ALA A 313 11.47 18.83 14.35
C ALA A 313 12.23 18.28 13.13
N HIS A 314 12.49 16.97 13.11
CA HIS A 314 13.11 16.30 11.97
C HIS A 314 12.33 16.46 10.66
N PHE A 315 11.00 16.30 10.68
CA PHE A 315 10.16 16.45 9.50
C PHE A 315 9.90 17.92 9.15
N ILE A 316 9.81 18.83 10.14
CA ILE A 316 9.73 20.28 9.91
C ILE A 316 10.99 20.76 9.19
N ALA A 317 12.18 20.33 9.60
CA ALA A 317 13.43 20.68 8.92
C ALA A 317 13.50 20.20 7.45
N ARG A 318 12.64 19.24 7.06
CA ARG A 318 12.46 18.77 5.69
C ARG A 318 11.32 19.46 4.92
N GLY A 319 10.81 20.56 5.44
CA GLY A 319 9.73 21.33 4.83
C GLY A 319 8.34 20.86 5.24
N GLY A 320 8.22 20.01 6.24
CA GLY A 320 6.92 19.60 6.79
C GLY A 320 6.25 20.76 7.54
N ALA A 321 4.95 20.96 7.29
CA ALA A 321 4.13 21.94 7.99
C ALA A 321 2.94 21.25 8.68
N PRO A 322 2.55 21.68 9.90
CA PRO A 322 1.34 21.17 10.53
C PRO A 322 0.12 21.41 9.61
N VAL A 323 -0.75 20.39 9.49
CA VAL A 323 -2.04 20.61 8.81
C VAL A 323 -2.99 21.45 9.68
N PRO A 324 -3.97 22.15 9.08
CA PRO A 324 -4.95 22.93 9.85
C PRO A 324 -5.75 22.06 10.83
N GLU A 325 -6.25 22.67 11.90
CA GLU A 325 -7.22 22.02 12.80
C GLU A 325 -8.48 21.59 12.01
N GLY A 326 -9.02 20.42 12.30
CA GLY A 326 -10.16 19.85 11.57
C GLY A 326 -9.81 19.33 10.18
N PHE A 327 -8.53 19.24 9.82
CA PHE A 327 -8.11 18.73 8.53
C PHE A 327 -8.53 17.26 8.36
N VAL A 328 -9.10 16.96 7.19
CA VAL A 328 -9.45 15.58 6.77
C VAL A 328 -8.96 15.38 5.35
N TYR A 329 -8.16 14.34 5.12
CA TYR A 329 -7.80 13.93 3.77
C TYR A 329 -8.71 12.79 3.31
N SER A 330 -9.75 13.15 2.55
CA SER A 330 -10.79 12.22 2.08
C SER A 330 -10.97 12.27 0.56
N SER A 331 -11.45 11.18 -0.02
CA SER A 331 -11.56 11.02 -1.48
C SER A 331 -12.63 11.89 -2.13
N ASP A 332 -13.62 12.38 -1.38
CA ASP A 332 -14.66 13.30 -1.84
C ASP A 332 -14.21 14.77 -1.81
N ARG A 333 -13.34 15.14 -0.83
CA ARG A 333 -12.86 16.51 -0.65
C ARG A 333 -11.47 16.75 -1.26
N ASN A 334 -10.86 15.71 -1.82
CA ASN A 334 -9.55 15.81 -2.46
C ASN A 334 -9.60 16.76 -3.66
N GLY A 335 -8.72 17.78 -3.68
CA GLY A 335 -8.60 18.72 -4.78
C GLY A 335 -8.03 18.11 -6.06
N GLU A 336 -7.32 16.98 -5.93
CA GLU A 336 -6.74 16.26 -7.07
C GLU A 336 -7.72 15.20 -7.57
N ARG A 337 -8.26 15.44 -8.77
CA ARG A 337 -9.19 14.54 -9.42
C ARG A 337 -8.53 13.87 -10.62
N LEU A 338 -8.71 12.55 -10.71
CA LEU A 338 -8.34 11.80 -11.88
C LEU A 338 -9.41 11.98 -12.96
N ASP A 339 -9.02 12.46 -14.13
CA ASP A 339 -9.90 12.52 -15.27
C ASP A 339 -9.84 11.24 -16.11
N ALA A 340 -10.73 11.14 -17.11
CA ALA A 340 -10.84 9.97 -17.97
C ALA A 340 -9.56 9.71 -18.79
N ARG A 341 -8.90 10.76 -19.28
CA ARG A 341 -7.67 10.64 -20.09
C ARG A 341 -6.49 10.16 -19.26
N ALA A 342 -6.31 10.76 -18.06
CA ALA A 342 -5.26 10.37 -17.14
C ALA A 342 -5.44 8.90 -16.68
N LEU A 343 -6.69 8.48 -16.42
CA LEU A 343 -6.97 7.08 -16.07
C LEU A 343 -6.68 6.13 -17.23
N GLN A 344 -7.05 6.47 -18.44
CA GLN A 344 -6.79 5.65 -19.64
C GLN A 344 -5.30 5.50 -19.90
N SER A 345 -4.54 6.58 -19.75
CA SER A 345 -3.06 6.54 -19.77
C SER A 345 -2.51 5.60 -18.70
N LEU A 346 -3.02 5.66 -17.46
CA LEU A 346 -2.62 4.77 -16.38
C LEU A 346 -2.96 3.29 -16.63
N LEU A 347 -4.06 3.02 -17.32
CA LEU A 347 -4.50 1.67 -17.66
C LEU A 347 -3.85 1.12 -18.93
N GLY A 348 -3.12 1.94 -19.68
CA GLY A 348 -2.60 1.58 -21.01
C GLY A 348 -3.69 1.30 -22.03
N ILE A 349 -4.88 1.90 -21.87
CA ILE A 349 -6.02 1.74 -22.76
C ILE A 349 -6.01 2.90 -23.76
N SER A 350 -5.87 2.59 -25.08
CA SER A 350 -6.08 3.60 -26.11
C SER A 350 -7.53 4.05 -26.12
N LEU A 351 -7.75 5.37 -26.24
CA LEU A 351 -9.06 5.89 -26.62
C LEU A 351 -9.42 5.26 -27.97
N ALA A 352 -10.45 4.44 -28.00
CA ALA A 352 -11.15 4.21 -29.27
C ALA A 352 -11.69 5.57 -29.70
N ALA A 353 -11.24 6.04 -30.87
CA ALA A 353 -11.63 7.29 -31.48
C ALA A 353 -13.14 7.30 -31.78
#